data_781c3cba340a751abf78cdbd3b0ec5fd
#
_entry.id   781c3cba340a751abf78cdbd3b0ec5fd
#
_cell.length_a   1.000
_cell.length_b   1.000
_cell.length_c   1.000
_cell.angle_alpha   90.00
_cell.angle_beta   90.00
_cell.angle_gamma   90.00
#
_symmetry.space_group_name_H-M   'P 1'
#
loop_
_entity.id
_entity.type
_entity.pdbx_description
1 polymer ?
#
loop_
_entity_poly.entity_id
_entity_poly.type
_entity_poly.pdbx_seq_one_letter_code
_entity_poly.pdbx_strand_id
1 'polypeptide(L)'
;FNAFVSIVTTVFAPCLGVLAATGIVKGFISLFVAIGVLSNTSGTYNILYSLGDSFFYFMPMLLAYTASKKFGLPELEGMTIGAALLYPYLSTTSGMDISNLFGIPVVMPASGNYTSSVLPIVCAIAFAAWFEKKYKKFIPDSCKLFFVPLITCGVTFILTLWIIGPITSLLGDGLGIALNAIANFNGILLGAVVGGLWQILVMFGLHWATVPLMLNDLATKGYS
;
A
#
# COMPACT_ATOMS: atom_id res chain seq x y z
N PHE A 1 18.15 5.97 13.04
CA PHE A 1 17.51 7.04 12.26
C PHE A 1 18.04 7.06 10.82
N ASN A 2 19.34 7.13 10.59
CA ASN A 2 19.95 7.19 9.26
C ASN A 2 19.58 6.00 8.36
N ALA A 3 19.51 4.78 8.90
CA ALA A 3 19.09 3.59 8.15
C ALA A 3 17.64 3.70 7.66
N PHE A 4 16.75 4.19 8.52
CA PHE A 4 15.35 4.41 8.18
C PHE A 4 15.20 5.47 7.06
N VAL A 5 15.85 6.62 7.22
CA VAL A 5 15.87 7.68 6.18
C VAL A 5 16.40 7.14 4.86
N SER A 6 17.49 6.34 4.89
CA SER A 6 18.04 5.70 3.69
C SER A 6 17.07 4.73 3.01
N ILE A 7 16.28 3.95 3.78
CA ILE A 7 15.26 3.06 3.21
C ILE A 7 14.20 3.91 2.52
N VAL A 8 13.64 4.88 3.23
CA VAL A 8 12.58 5.75 2.70
C VAL A 8 13.04 6.45 1.43
N THR A 9 14.18 7.14 1.45
CA THR A 9 14.67 7.86 0.27
C THR A 9 14.97 6.94 -0.90
N THR A 10 15.62 5.79 -0.68
CA THR A 10 15.98 4.89 -1.79
C THR A 10 14.76 4.21 -2.40
N VAL A 11 13.75 3.86 -1.59
CA VAL A 11 12.54 3.17 -2.07
C VAL A 11 11.59 4.16 -2.74
N PHE A 12 11.40 5.37 -2.19
CA PHE A 12 10.39 6.31 -2.67
C PHE A 12 10.90 7.33 -3.68
N ALA A 13 12.16 7.79 -3.58
CA ALA A 13 12.66 8.83 -4.46
C ALA A 13 12.49 8.51 -5.97
N PRO A 14 12.73 7.27 -6.44
CA PRO A 14 12.51 6.94 -7.86
C PRO A 14 11.05 7.06 -8.30
N CYS A 15 10.12 6.94 -7.35
CA CYS A 15 8.68 6.96 -7.61
C CYS A 15 8.09 8.39 -7.64
N LEU A 16 8.74 9.38 -7.01
CA LEU A 16 8.18 10.71 -6.78
C LEU A 16 7.77 11.43 -8.06
N GLY A 17 8.59 11.34 -9.11
CA GLY A 17 8.29 11.99 -10.40
C GLY A 17 7.01 11.45 -11.06
N VAL A 18 6.86 10.11 -11.08
CA VAL A 18 5.69 9.47 -11.68
C VAL A 18 4.45 9.67 -10.80
N LEU A 19 4.60 9.60 -9.48
CA LEU A 19 3.54 9.88 -8.52
C LEU A 19 3.01 11.32 -8.67
N ALA A 20 3.90 12.31 -8.82
CA ALA A 20 3.51 13.69 -9.07
C ALA A 20 2.78 13.83 -10.42
N ALA A 21 3.29 13.21 -11.48
CA ALA A 21 2.69 13.28 -12.81
C ALA A 21 1.27 12.68 -12.82
N THR A 22 1.07 11.49 -12.24
CA THR A 22 -0.25 10.85 -12.15
C THR A 22 -1.20 11.63 -11.23
N GLY A 23 -0.68 12.23 -10.15
CA GLY A 23 -1.44 13.15 -9.30
C GLY A 23 -1.92 14.40 -10.02
N ILE A 24 -1.08 15.00 -10.88
CA ILE A 24 -1.45 16.14 -11.73
C ILE A 24 -2.58 15.74 -12.69
N VAL A 25 -2.49 14.57 -13.33
CA VAL A 25 -3.57 14.06 -14.20
C VAL A 25 -4.89 13.94 -13.43
N LYS A 26 -4.88 13.37 -12.23
CA LYS A 26 -6.09 13.32 -11.35
C LYS A 26 -6.61 14.71 -11.02
N GLY A 27 -5.73 15.66 -10.73
CA GLY A 27 -6.09 17.05 -10.45
C GLY A 27 -6.80 17.72 -11.62
N PHE A 28 -6.29 17.57 -12.84
CA PHE A 28 -6.95 18.09 -14.05
C PHE A 28 -8.30 17.43 -14.33
N ILE A 29 -8.41 16.12 -14.14
CA ILE A 29 -9.69 15.41 -14.28
C ILE A 29 -10.71 15.97 -13.29
N SER A 30 -10.33 16.13 -12.03
CA SER A 30 -11.21 16.70 -11.00
C SER A 30 -11.63 18.14 -11.33
N LEU A 31 -10.71 18.96 -11.85
CA LEU A 31 -11.00 20.31 -12.31
C LEU A 31 -12.02 20.30 -13.45
N PHE A 32 -11.82 19.46 -14.48
CA PHE A 32 -12.73 19.38 -15.64
C PHE A 32 -14.12 18.88 -15.26
N VAL A 33 -14.22 18.00 -14.26
CA VAL A 33 -15.52 17.62 -13.69
C VAL A 33 -16.16 18.78 -12.94
N ALA A 34 -15.39 19.50 -12.11
CA ALA A 34 -15.90 20.62 -11.32
C ALA A 34 -16.46 21.78 -12.17
N ILE A 35 -15.81 22.08 -13.32
CA ILE A 35 -16.27 23.13 -14.25
C ILE A 35 -17.31 22.61 -15.27
N GLY A 36 -17.75 21.35 -15.17
CA GLY A 36 -18.79 20.77 -16.00
C GLY A 36 -18.38 20.40 -17.44
N VAL A 37 -17.09 20.43 -17.77
CA VAL A 37 -16.55 20.03 -19.09
C VAL A 37 -16.53 18.52 -19.23
N LEU A 38 -16.31 17.79 -18.14
CA LEU A 38 -16.23 16.34 -18.12
C LEU A 38 -17.24 15.76 -17.12
N SER A 39 -18.00 14.76 -17.55
CA SER A 39 -18.86 14.00 -16.63
C SER A 39 -18.11 12.85 -16.02
N ASN A 40 -18.27 12.62 -14.71
CA ASN A 40 -17.70 11.48 -13.99
C ASN A 40 -18.26 10.12 -14.42
N THR A 41 -19.35 10.11 -15.21
CA THR A 41 -19.94 8.91 -15.80
C THR A 41 -19.49 8.67 -17.25
N SER A 42 -18.71 9.59 -17.84
CA SER A 42 -18.27 9.48 -19.23
C SER A 42 -17.13 8.47 -19.42
N GLY A 43 -17.10 7.80 -20.57
CA GLY A 43 -16.00 6.90 -20.92
C GLY A 43 -14.63 7.60 -20.94
N THR A 44 -14.59 8.86 -21.36
CA THR A 44 -13.36 9.69 -21.33
C THR A 44 -12.85 9.88 -19.91
N TYR A 45 -13.75 10.15 -18.95
CA TYR A 45 -13.39 10.23 -17.54
C TYR A 45 -12.74 8.92 -17.07
N ASN A 46 -13.40 7.78 -17.32
CA ASN A 46 -12.92 6.48 -16.85
C ASN A 46 -11.53 6.13 -17.43
N ILE A 47 -11.29 6.43 -18.70
CA ILE A 47 -9.99 6.19 -19.35
C ILE A 47 -8.91 7.09 -18.78
N LEU A 48 -9.16 8.39 -18.65
CA LEU A 48 -8.17 9.32 -18.08
C LEU A 48 -7.93 9.05 -16.59
N TYR A 49 -9.00 8.73 -15.85
CA TYR A 49 -8.89 8.38 -14.43
C TYR A 49 -8.02 7.14 -14.23
N SER A 50 -8.14 6.13 -15.09
CA SER A 50 -7.30 4.94 -14.99
C SER A 50 -5.80 5.25 -15.15
N LEU A 51 -5.43 6.22 -15.99
CA LEU A 51 -4.05 6.71 -16.09
C LEU A 51 -3.63 7.42 -14.79
N GLY A 52 -4.45 8.36 -14.32
CA GLY A 52 -4.16 9.13 -13.11
C GLY A 52 -4.11 8.28 -11.84
N ASP A 53 -4.89 7.18 -11.79
CA ASP A 53 -4.96 6.29 -10.63
C ASP A 53 -3.98 5.13 -10.69
N SER A 54 -3.43 4.82 -11.86
CA SER A 54 -2.60 3.62 -12.09
C SER A 54 -1.43 3.50 -11.11
N PHE A 55 -0.70 4.58 -10.86
CA PHE A 55 0.42 4.57 -9.92
C PHE A 55 -0.05 4.24 -8.50
N PHE A 56 -1.13 4.85 -8.05
CA PHE A 56 -1.67 4.64 -6.70
C PHE A 56 -2.20 3.22 -6.53
N TYR A 57 -2.93 2.71 -7.52
CA TYR A 57 -3.46 1.36 -7.51
C TYR A 57 -2.35 0.30 -7.47
N PHE A 58 -1.35 0.44 -8.36
CA PHE A 58 -0.24 -0.50 -8.47
C PHE A 58 0.96 -0.16 -7.57
N MET A 59 0.80 0.77 -6.63
CA MET A 59 1.86 1.22 -5.73
C MET A 59 2.62 0.07 -5.04
N PRO A 60 1.98 -0.98 -4.49
CA PRO A 60 2.71 -2.08 -3.88
C PRO A 60 3.68 -2.79 -4.84
N MET A 61 3.28 -2.99 -6.10
CA MET A 61 4.13 -3.61 -7.11
C MET A 61 5.32 -2.72 -7.48
N LEU A 62 5.09 -1.41 -7.63
CA LEU A 62 6.14 -0.44 -7.97
C LEU A 62 7.13 -0.26 -6.82
N LEU A 63 6.64 -0.18 -5.59
CA LEU A 63 7.48 -0.12 -4.40
C LEU A 63 8.23 -1.45 -4.16
N ALA A 64 7.64 -2.59 -4.50
CA ALA A 64 8.34 -3.86 -4.44
C ALA A 64 9.57 -3.88 -5.35
N TYR A 65 9.47 -3.30 -6.56
CA TYR A 65 10.61 -3.15 -7.47
C TYR A 65 11.74 -2.34 -6.87
N THR A 66 11.44 -1.15 -6.35
CA THR A 66 12.46 -0.27 -5.76
C THR A 66 13.02 -0.81 -4.45
N ALA A 67 12.18 -1.43 -3.62
CA ALA A 67 12.58 -2.10 -2.39
C ALA A 67 13.48 -3.31 -2.67
N SER A 68 13.19 -4.09 -3.72
CA SER A 68 14.03 -5.22 -4.14
C SER A 68 15.44 -4.79 -4.47
N LYS A 69 15.60 -3.69 -5.22
CA LYS A 69 16.91 -3.08 -5.48
C LYS A 69 17.62 -2.68 -4.20
N LYS A 70 16.89 -2.08 -3.26
CA LYS A 70 17.46 -1.64 -1.97
C LYS A 70 17.94 -2.81 -1.11
N PHE A 71 17.16 -3.90 -1.02
CA PHE A 71 17.45 -5.02 -0.13
C PHE A 71 18.25 -6.15 -0.81
N GLY A 72 18.40 -6.08 -2.14
CA GLY A 72 19.15 -7.06 -2.93
C GLY A 72 18.39 -8.37 -3.16
N LEU A 73 17.08 -8.26 -3.39
CA LEU A 73 16.22 -9.31 -3.93
C LEU A 73 16.14 -9.16 -5.46
N PRO A 74 16.02 -10.25 -6.24
CA PRO A 74 15.70 -10.12 -7.67
C PRO A 74 14.41 -9.32 -7.88
N GLU A 75 14.45 -8.30 -8.76
CA GLU A 75 13.36 -7.35 -8.92
C GLU A 75 12.03 -8.00 -9.34
N LEU A 76 12.11 -9.00 -10.23
CA LEU A 76 10.92 -9.73 -10.71
C LEU A 76 10.27 -10.56 -9.59
N GLU A 77 11.05 -11.11 -8.66
CA GLU A 77 10.48 -11.80 -7.50
C GLU A 77 9.72 -10.83 -6.61
N GLY A 78 10.31 -9.68 -6.31
CA GLY A 78 9.63 -8.64 -5.55
C GLY A 78 8.37 -8.12 -6.23
N MET A 79 8.44 -7.83 -7.53
CA MET A 79 7.26 -7.42 -8.30
C MET A 79 6.17 -8.51 -8.29
N THR A 80 6.53 -9.78 -8.36
CA THR A 80 5.58 -10.89 -8.29
C THR A 80 4.87 -10.93 -6.93
N ILE A 81 5.60 -10.73 -5.83
CA ILE A 81 4.99 -10.63 -4.49
C ILE A 81 4.02 -9.43 -4.43
N GLY A 82 4.44 -8.27 -4.92
CA GLY A 82 3.59 -7.08 -4.98
C GLY A 82 2.34 -7.27 -5.84
N ALA A 83 2.48 -7.89 -7.02
CA ALA A 83 1.37 -8.20 -7.92
C ALA A 83 0.40 -9.21 -7.29
N ALA A 84 0.91 -10.22 -6.57
CA ALA A 84 0.08 -11.19 -5.88
C ALA A 84 -0.79 -10.55 -4.79
N LEU A 85 -0.29 -9.54 -4.07
CA LEU A 85 -1.07 -8.77 -3.11
C LEU A 85 -2.15 -7.89 -3.75
N LEU A 86 -1.96 -7.52 -5.01
CA LEU A 86 -2.93 -6.72 -5.79
C LEU A 86 -3.92 -7.58 -6.57
N TYR A 87 -3.78 -8.92 -6.51
CA TYR A 87 -4.63 -9.78 -7.30
C TYR A 87 -6.11 -9.57 -6.94
N PRO A 88 -7.02 -9.41 -7.94
CA PRO A 88 -8.41 -9.02 -7.69
C PRO A 88 -9.16 -9.91 -6.70
N TYR A 89 -8.81 -11.19 -6.63
CA TYR A 89 -9.44 -12.12 -5.67
C TYR A 89 -9.02 -11.85 -4.23
N LEU A 90 -7.88 -11.19 -4.01
CA LEU A 90 -7.41 -10.81 -2.68
C LEU A 90 -8.01 -9.45 -2.25
N SER A 91 -9.34 -9.37 -2.31
CA SER A 91 -10.11 -8.21 -1.89
C SER A 91 -11.41 -8.66 -1.24
N THR A 92 -11.82 -8.00 -0.18
CA THR A 92 -13.11 -8.26 0.49
C THR A 92 -14.31 -7.98 -0.40
N THR A 93 -14.14 -7.20 -1.47
CA THR A 93 -15.18 -6.88 -2.45
C THR A 93 -15.24 -7.86 -3.62
N SER A 94 -14.33 -8.84 -3.68
CA SER A 94 -14.25 -9.79 -4.80
C SER A 94 -15.38 -10.82 -4.82
N GLY A 95 -16.10 -11.00 -3.69
CA GLY A 95 -17.08 -12.09 -3.51
C GLY A 95 -16.45 -13.48 -3.31
N MET A 96 -15.12 -13.58 -3.30
CA MET A 96 -14.40 -14.83 -3.02
C MET A 96 -14.16 -14.97 -1.52
N ASP A 97 -14.19 -16.20 -1.02
CA ASP A 97 -13.83 -16.48 0.37
C ASP A 97 -12.32 -16.44 0.55
N ILE A 98 -11.83 -15.37 1.18
CA ILE A 98 -10.44 -15.15 1.54
C ILE A 98 -10.23 -15.09 3.06
N SER A 99 -11.23 -15.57 3.81
CA SER A 99 -11.24 -15.48 5.28
C SER A 99 -10.18 -16.35 5.96
N ASN A 100 -9.78 -17.43 5.31
CA ASN A 100 -8.78 -18.33 5.86
C ASN A 100 -7.86 -18.94 4.79
N LEU A 101 -6.62 -19.23 5.19
CA LEU A 101 -5.64 -19.96 4.40
C LEU A 101 -5.12 -21.13 5.23
N PHE A 102 -5.36 -22.37 4.77
CA PHE A 102 -5.04 -23.60 5.50
C PHE A 102 -5.64 -23.66 6.92
N GLY A 103 -6.84 -23.07 7.11
CA GLY A 103 -7.50 -23.04 8.43
C GLY A 103 -7.04 -21.93 9.37
N ILE A 104 -6.05 -21.10 8.96
CA ILE A 104 -5.59 -19.94 9.71
C ILE A 104 -6.29 -18.70 9.16
N PRO A 105 -6.92 -17.87 10.03
CA PRO A 105 -7.63 -16.69 9.57
C PRO A 105 -6.67 -15.68 8.92
N VAL A 106 -7.13 -15.08 7.81
CA VAL A 106 -6.44 -13.99 7.11
C VAL A 106 -7.12 -12.68 7.50
N VAL A 107 -6.34 -11.77 8.08
CA VAL A 107 -6.83 -10.44 8.47
C VAL A 107 -6.47 -9.45 7.36
N MET A 108 -7.49 -8.95 6.69
CA MET A 108 -7.33 -7.95 5.65
C MET A 108 -7.22 -6.54 6.27
N PRO A 109 -6.50 -5.60 5.59
CA PRO A 109 -6.49 -4.21 6.00
C PRO A 109 -7.91 -3.61 6.05
N ALA A 110 -8.11 -2.55 6.83
CA ALA A 110 -9.40 -1.84 6.91
C ALA A 110 -9.92 -1.35 5.54
N SER A 111 -9.02 -1.11 4.58
CA SER A 111 -9.36 -0.81 3.18
C SER A 111 -9.96 -2.00 2.41
N GLY A 112 -9.92 -3.20 2.96
CA GLY A 112 -10.41 -4.43 2.33
C GLY A 112 -9.53 -4.99 1.21
N ASN A 113 -8.39 -4.37 0.93
CA ASN A 113 -7.41 -4.81 -0.06
C ASN A 113 -6.03 -4.20 0.23
N TYR A 114 -5.02 -4.60 -0.52
CA TYR A 114 -3.65 -4.10 -0.39
C TYR A 114 -3.29 -3.00 -1.40
N THR A 115 -4.25 -2.52 -2.21
CA THR A 115 -4.00 -1.41 -3.14
C THR A 115 -3.56 -0.16 -2.38
N SER A 116 -2.68 0.64 -2.96
CA SER A 116 -2.15 1.86 -2.32
C SER A 116 -1.44 1.64 -0.98
N SER A 117 -1.20 0.39 -0.58
CA SER A 117 -0.51 0.08 0.67
C SER A 117 1.01 0.14 0.50
N VAL A 118 1.71 0.61 1.53
CA VAL A 118 3.16 0.83 1.50
C VAL A 118 3.88 -0.06 2.51
N LEU A 119 3.46 -0.04 3.77
CA LEU A 119 4.14 -0.75 4.84
C LEU A 119 4.20 -2.27 4.62
N PRO A 120 3.08 -2.95 4.26
CA PRO A 120 3.09 -4.38 4.08
C PRO A 120 4.11 -4.84 3.05
N ILE A 121 4.18 -4.16 1.89
CA ILE A 121 5.06 -4.59 0.80
C ILE A 121 6.53 -4.31 1.10
N VAL A 122 6.88 -3.17 1.69
CA VAL A 122 8.28 -2.87 2.03
C VAL A 122 8.81 -3.85 3.07
N CYS A 123 8.01 -4.18 4.09
CA CYS A 123 8.34 -5.19 5.08
C CYS A 123 8.44 -6.60 4.46
N ALA A 124 7.52 -6.95 3.57
CA ALA A 124 7.54 -8.23 2.86
C ALA A 124 8.82 -8.41 2.02
N ILE A 125 9.22 -7.38 1.26
CA ILE A 125 10.44 -7.45 0.44
C ILE A 125 11.71 -7.47 1.30
N ALA A 126 11.73 -6.73 2.40
CA ALA A 126 12.86 -6.81 3.35
C ALA A 126 13.01 -8.22 3.94
N PHE A 127 11.88 -8.84 4.33
CA PHE A 127 11.86 -10.23 4.77
C PHE A 127 12.28 -11.20 3.66
N ALA A 128 11.73 -11.07 2.45
CA ALA A 128 12.04 -11.91 1.31
C ALA A 128 13.55 -11.92 1.01
N ALA A 129 14.16 -10.74 0.95
CA ALA A 129 15.60 -10.61 0.69
C ALA A 129 16.46 -11.23 1.79
N TRP A 130 16.06 -11.07 3.06
CA TRP A 130 16.74 -11.72 4.18
C TRP A 130 16.59 -13.24 4.15
N PHE A 131 15.37 -13.72 3.90
CA PHE A 131 15.04 -15.14 3.86
C PHE A 131 15.76 -15.84 2.71
N GLU A 132 15.69 -15.31 1.49
CA GLU A 132 16.36 -15.87 0.32
C GLU A 132 17.86 -16.03 0.53
N LYS A 133 18.54 -15.00 1.05
CA LYS A 133 19.99 -15.05 1.33
C LYS A 133 20.37 -16.19 2.27
N LYS A 134 19.48 -16.61 3.16
CA LYS A 134 19.73 -17.70 4.09
C LYS A 134 19.54 -19.07 3.48
N TYR A 135 18.41 -19.30 2.82
CA TYR A 135 18.06 -20.67 2.41
C TYR A 135 18.60 -21.06 1.03
N LYS A 136 18.85 -20.11 0.12
CA LYS A 136 19.33 -20.44 -1.23
C LYS A 136 20.66 -21.21 -1.26
N LYS A 137 21.41 -21.19 -0.17
CA LYS A 137 22.65 -21.97 -0.02
C LYS A 137 22.42 -23.47 0.05
N PHE A 138 21.23 -23.90 0.48
CA PHE A 138 20.84 -25.30 0.63
C PHE A 138 20.26 -25.89 -0.65
N ILE A 139 19.97 -25.08 -1.67
CA ILE A 139 19.39 -25.54 -2.93
C ILE A 139 20.51 -25.85 -3.92
N PRO A 140 20.51 -27.06 -4.56
CA PRO A 140 21.45 -27.43 -5.61
C PRO A 140 21.37 -26.46 -6.81
N ASP A 141 22.51 -26.16 -7.43
CA ASP A 141 22.60 -25.18 -8.53
C ASP A 141 21.67 -25.49 -9.70
N SER A 142 21.50 -26.79 -10.01
CA SER A 142 20.61 -27.25 -11.09
C SER A 142 19.12 -26.87 -10.88
N CYS A 143 18.70 -26.66 -9.63
CA CYS A 143 17.30 -26.40 -9.29
C CYS A 143 17.04 -24.97 -8.82
N LYS A 144 18.10 -24.17 -8.61
CA LYS A 144 17.99 -22.80 -8.07
C LYS A 144 17.05 -21.91 -8.88
N LEU A 145 17.10 -22.03 -10.20
CA LEU A 145 16.34 -21.18 -11.12
C LEU A 145 14.83 -21.20 -10.83
N PHE A 146 14.28 -22.33 -10.42
CA PHE A 146 12.84 -22.49 -10.18
C PHE A 146 12.48 -22.52 -8.70
N PHE A 147 13.27 -23.22 -7.87
CA PHE A 147 12.93 -23.41 -6.47
C PHE A 147 13.21 -22.18 -5.61
N VAL A 148 14.20 -21.34 -5.96
CA VAL A 148 14.46 -20.12 -5.21
C VAL A 148 13.30 -19.16 -5.34
N PRO A 149 12.86 -18.72 -6.55
CA PRO A 149 11.69 -17.85 -6.69
C PRO A 149 10.41 -18.45 -6.11
N LEU A 150 10.17 -19.76 -6.34
CA LEU A 150 8.98 -20.44 -5.82
C LEU A 150 8.87 -20.35 -4.30
N ILE A 151 9.94 -20.67 -3.59
CA ILE A 151 9.96 -20.65 -2.13
C ILE A 151 9.94 -19.21 -1.61
N THR A 152 10.76 -18.32 -2.19
CA THR A 152 10.78 -16.90 -1.77
C THR A 152 9.42 -16.26 -1.90
N CYS A 153 8.81 -16.31 -3.09
CA CYS A 153 7.52 -15.71 -3.36
C CYS A 153 6.41 -16.35 -2.52
N GLY A 154 6.35 -17.69 -2.49
CA GLY A 154 5.31 -18.43 -1.77
C GLY A 154 5.34 -18.18 -0.26
N VAL A 155 6.51 -18.38 0.35
CA VAL A 155 6.66 -18.16 1.81
C VAL A 155 6.42 -16.71 2.18
N THR A 156 6.99 -15.76 1.43
CA THR A 156 6.82 -14.34 1.72
C THR A 156 5.35 -13.92 1.57
N PHE A 157 4.66 -14.38 0.52
CA PHE A 157 3.25 -14.05 0.31
C PHE A 157 2.38 -14.56 1.47
N ILE A 158 2.52 -15.85 1.85
CA ILE A 158 1.78 -16.43 2.97
C ILE A 158 2.07 -15.68 4.28
N LEU A 159 3.34 -15.39 4.55
CA LEU A 159 3.76 -14.71 5.76
C LEU A 159 3.29 -13.24 5.78
N THR A 160 3.18 -12.63 4.60
CA THR A 160 2.58 -11.30 4.50
C THR A 160 1.11 -11.32 4.88
N LEU A 161 0.34 -12.31 4.44
CA LEU A 161 -1.08 -12.42 4.79
C LEU A 161 -1.31 -12.73 6.28
N TRP A 162 -0.44 -13.54 6.89
CA TRP A 162 -0.65 -14.00 8.27
C TRP A 162 -0.04 -13.09 9.34
N ILE A 163 1.06 -12.44 9.04
CA ILE A 163 1.85 -11.71 10.04
C ILE A 163 2.02 -10.24 9.65
N ILE A 164 2.62 -9.97 8.49
CA ILE A 164 2.99 -8.60 8.12
C ILE A 164 1.74 -7.74 7.90
N GLY A 165 0.75 -8.26 7.17
CA GLY A 165 -0.52 -7.59 6.93
C GLY A 165 -1.27 -7.24 8.21
N PRO A 166 -1.57 -8.20 9.09
CA PRO A 166 -2.20 -7.93 10.39
C PRO A 166 -1.44 -6.94 11.25
N ILE A 167 -0.10 -7.04 11.36
CA ILE A 167 0.70 -6.09 12.14
C ILE A 167 0.59 -4.68 11.58
N THR A 168 0.70 -4.53 10.26
CA THR A 168 0.59 -3.21 9.61
C THR A 168 -0.82 -2.64 9.68
N SER A 169 -1.86 -3.49 9.65
CA SER A 169 -3.25 -3.09 9.86
C SER A 169 -3.47 -2.59 11.29
N LEU A 170 -2.96 -3.30 12.31
CA LEU A 170 -3.02 -2.86 13.71
C LEU A 170 -2.34 -1.51 13.93
N LEU A 171 -1.25 -1.21 13.22
CA LEU A 171 -0.62 0.11 13.27
C LEU A 171 -1.54 1.20 12.68
N GLY A 172 -2.22 0.90 11.57
CA GLY A 172 -3.22 1.79 10.96
C GLY A 172 -4.41 2.04 11.89
N ASP A 173 -4.97 0.97 12.46
CA ASP A 173 -6.12 1.05 13.39
C ASP A 173 -5.75 1.81 14.67
N GLY A 174 -4.57 1.56 15.23
CA GLY A 174 -4.05 2.28 16.38
C GLY A 174 -3.90 3.77 16.12
N LEU A 175 -3.43 4.15 14.92
CA LEU A 175 -3.39 5.54 14.49
C LEU A 175 -4.80 6.13 14.39
N GLY A 176 -5.75 5.41 13.80
CA GLY A 176 -7.16 5.83 13.71
C GLY A 176 -7.77 6.11 15.09
N ILE A 177 -7.53 5.22 16.06
CA ILE A 177 -7.97 5.40 17.46
C ILE A 177 -7.34 6.66 18.08
N ALA A 178 -6.05 6.86 17.88
CA ALA A 178 -5.34 8.05 18.42
C ALA A 178 -5.88 9.35 17.82
N LEU A 179 -6.11 9.38 16.50
CA LEU A 179 -6.67 10.55 15.81
C LEU A 179 -8.10 10.83 16.24
N ASN A 180 -8.94 9.81 16.42
CA ASN A 180 -10.29 9.95 16.95
C ASN A 180 -10.29 10.53 18.37
N ALA A 181 -9.37 10.09 19.24
CA ALA A 181 -9.24 10.64 20.59
C ALA A 181 -8.87 12.12 20.56
N ILE A 182 -7.96 12.54 19.67
CA ILE A 182 -7.58 13.95 19.48
C ILE A 182 -8.76 14.75 18.91
N ALA A 183 -9.51 14.20 17.93
CA ALA A 183 -10.67 14.83 17.33
C ALA A 183 -11.74 15.14 18.38
N ASN A 184 -12.03 14.20 19.26
CA ASN A 184 -13.00 14.34 20.33
C ASN A 184 -12.54 15.36 21.41
N PHE A 185 -11.24 15.55 21.56
CA PHE A 185 -10.70 16.52 22.51
C PHE A 185 -10.69 17.94 21.93
N ASN A 186 -10.16 18.14 20.73
CA ASN A 186 -10.09 19.46 20.09
C ASN A 186 -9.83 19.33 18.57
N GLY A 187 -10.79 19.83 17.75
CA GLY A 187 -10.67 19.79 16.30
C GLY A 187 -9.52 20.65 15.73
N ILE A 188 -9.15 21.74 16.37
CA ILE A 188 -8.00 22.58 15.95
C ILE A 188 -6.70 21.81 16.16
N LEU A 189 -6.58 21.11 17.29
CA LEU A 189 -5.42 20.26 17.58
C LEU A 189 -5.34 19.11 16.57
N LEU A 190 -6.48 18.50 16.24
CA LEU A 190 -6.53 17.47 15.19
C LEU A 190 -6.01 18.02 13.87
N GLY A 191 -6.49 19.17 13.42
CA GLY A 191 -6.04 19.81 12.18
C GLY A 191 -4.55 20.09 12.17
N ALA A 192 -3.99 20.57 13.27
CA ALA A 192 -2.54 20.80 13.41
C ALA A 192 -1.73 19.50 13.35
N VAL A 193 -2.19 18.45 14.06
CA VAL A 193 -1.51 17.14 14.11
C VAL A 193 -1.61 16.46 12.72
N VAL A 194 -2.80 16.37 12.15
CA VAL A 194 -3.00 15.75 10.84
C VAL A 194 -2.26 16.52 9.75
N GLY A 195 -2.38 17.86 9.71
CA GLY A 195 -1.69 18.69 8.72
C GLY A 195 -0.16 18.60 8.84
N GLY A 196 0.37 18.61 10.07
CA GLY A 196 1.81 18.48 10.33
C GLY A 196 2.38 17.11 10.01
N LEU A 197 1.62 16.04 10.25
CA LEU A 197 2.04 14.67 10.01
C LEU A 197 1.57 14.09 8.67
N TRP A 198 0.77 14.82 7.91
CA TRP A 198 0.12 14.32 6.68
C TRP A 198 1.10 13.66 5.72
N GLN A 199 2.22 14.31 5.45
CA GLN A 199 3.23 13.76 4.53
C GLN A 199 3.83 12.45 5.04
N ILE A 200 4.01 12.33 6.34
CA ILE A 200 4.50 11.10 6.98
C ILE A 200 3.43 10.00 6.87
N LEU A 201 2.18 10.31 7.15
CA LEU A 201 1.06 9.38 7.05
C LEU A 201 0.87 8.86 5.61
N VAL A 202 0.96 9.75 4.63
CA VAL A 202 0.87 9.39 3.20
C VAL A 202 2.03 8.50 2.80
N MET A 203 3.25 8.83 3.21
CA MET A 203 4.46 8.07 2.88
C MET A 203 4.39 6.61 3.37
N PHE A 204 3.77 6.38 4.52
CA PHE A 204 3.55 5.02 5.05
C PHE A 204 2.24 4.37 4.60
N GLY A 205 1.39 5.08 3.85
CA GLY A 205 0.06 4.61 3.48
C GLY A 205 -0.94 4.58 4.65
N LEU A 206 -0.58 5.17 5.79
CA LEU A 206 -1.43 5.21 7.00
C LEU A 206 -2.53 6.28 6.93
N HIS A 207 -2.47 7.18 5.95
CA HIS A 207 -3.50 8.20 5.73
C HIS A 207 -4.91 7.60 5.51
N TRP A 208 -5.01 6.35 5.04
CA TRP A 208 -6.28 5.64 4.92
C TRP A 208 -7.01 5.47 6.26
N ALA A 209 -6.28 5.44 7.38
CA ALA A 209 -6.90 5.40 8.71
C ALA A 209 -7.63 6.71 9.07
N THR A 210 -7.33 7.82 8.39
CA THR A 210 -8.01 9.11 8.60
C THR A 210 -9.30 9.24 7.78
N VAL A 211 -9.46 8.45 6.71
CA VAL A 211 -10.62 8.55 5.79
C VAL A 211 -11.96 8.30 6.50
N PRO A 212 -12.13 7.25 7.32
CA PRO A 212 -13.38 7.05 8.07
C PRO A 212 -13.71 8.23 8.98
N LEU A 213 -12.68 8.84 9.61
CA LEU A 213 -12.87 10.02 10.46
C LEU A 213 -13.36 11.21 9.64
N MET A 214 -12.74 11.49 8.49
CA MET A 214 -13.14 12.57 7.59
C MET A 214 -14.56 12.38 7.06
N LEU A 215 -14.93 11.16 6.69
CA LEU A 215 -16.28 10.84 6.21
C LEU A 215 -17.33 11.01 7.33
N ASN A 216 -17.00 10.59 8.55
CA ASN A 216 -17.88 10.78 9.70
C ASN A 216 -18.07 12.27 10.02
N ASP A 217 -17.00 13.05 9.99
CA ASP A 217 -17.08 14.51 10.24
C ASP A 217 -17.88 15.22 9.13
N LEU A 218 -17.70 14.82 7.87
CA LEU A 218 -18.49 15.35 6.75
C LEU A 218 -19.98 15.03 6.91
N ALA A 219 -20.31 13.81 7.33
CA ALA A 219 -21.70 13.37 7.52
C ALA A 219 -22.38 14.03 8.73
N THR A 220 -21.62 14.31 9.81
CA THR A 220 -22.18 14.79 11.09
C THR A 220 -22.10 16.31 11.23
N LYS A 221 -21.02 16.93 10.72
CA LYS A 221 -20.73 18.36 10.89
C LYS A 221 -20.86 19.16 9.60
N GLY A 222 -20.90 18.48 8.42
CA GLY A 222 -20.94 19.12 7.11
C GLY A 222 -19.60 19.67 6.63
N TYR A 223 -18.51 19.42 7.37
CA TYR A 223 -17.12 19.79 7.02
C TYR A 223 -16.12 18.78 7.59
N SER A 224 -14.94 18.71 7.00
CA SER A 224 -13.82 17.85 7.44
C SER A 224 -12.56 18.68 7.61
#